data_f5c8b96ee46de6b0f1b40f6a29875152
#
_entry.id   f5c8b96ee46de6b0f1b40f6a29875152
#
_cell.length_a   1.000
_cell.length_b   1.000
_cell.length_c   1.000
_cell.angle_alpha   90.00
_cell.angle_beta   90.00
_cell.angle_gamma   90.00
#
_symmetry.space_group_name_H-M   'P 1'
#
loop_
_entity.id
_entity.type
_entity.pdbx_description
1 polymer ?
#
loop_
_entity_poly.entity_id
_entity_poly.type
_entity_poly.pdbx_seq_one_letter_code
_entity_poly.pdbx_strand_id
1 'polypeptide(L)'
;MSEATISRLERQLGQVERRLASLTQQRRLTANEKDSLVEALRPYAGQKVTIAAIAGDEDDKVYVTDFVEVLEAAGWQYPNVTYRHWDRDPVGVEITLNEADGRAGRVNVAIGALINVVRKLGLTDGNTIYMNGEIPAGEAQIKIGKKLQR
;
A
#
# COMPACT_ATOMS: atom_id res chain seq x y z
N MET A 1 -31.74 -17.91 32.23
CA MET A 1 -30.39 -18.37 31.88
C MET A 1 -29.44 -18.14 33.02
N SER A 2 -28.53 -19.08 33.23
CA SER A 2 -27.48 -18.90 34.22
C SER A 2 -26.39 -17.93 33.70
N GLU A 3 -25.70 -17.29 34.64
CA GLU A 3 -24.57 -16.42 34.28
C GLU A 3 -23.48 -17.17 33.50
N ALA A 4 -23.24 -18.44 33.88
CA ALA A 4 -22.26 -19.28 33.18
C ALA A 4 -22.63 -19.49 31.70
N THR A 5 -23.93 -19.65 31.39
CA THR A 5 -24.43 -19.80 30.05
C THR A 5 -24.24 -18.50 29.24
N ILE A 6 -24.55 -17.36 29.83
CA ILE A 6 -24.38 -16.05 29.23
C ILE A 6 -22.91 -15.79 28.91
N SER A 7 -22.02 -16.05 29.88
CA SER A 7 -20.57 -15.85 29.67
C SER A 7 -20.02 -16.74 28.58
N ARG A 8 -20.51 -17.97 28.47
CA ARG A 8 -20.09 -18.88 27.40
C ARG A 8 -20.53 -18.39 26.05
N LEU A 9 -21.77 -17.89 25.92
CA LEU A 9 -22.31 -17.35 24.69
C LEU A 9 -21.54 -16.10 24.25
N GLU A 10 -21.21 -15.22 25.17
CA GLU A 10 -20.42 -14.02 24.89
C GLU A 10 -19.03 -14.38 24.37
N ARG A 11 -18.37 -15.38 24.96
CA ARG A 11 -17.06 -15.83 24.48
C ARG A 11 -17.15 -16.45 23.08
N GLN A 12 -18.18 -17.25 22.82
CA GLN A 12 -18.39 -17.83 21.50
C GLN A 12 -18.65 -16.76 20.43
N LEU A 13 -19.46 -15.76 20.77
CA LEU A 13 -19.73 -14.63 19.88
C LEU A 13 -18.43 -13.86 19.56
N GLY A 14 -17.63 -13.56 20.58
CA GLY A 14 -16.35 -12.88 20.39
C GLY A 14 -15.40 -13.66 19.51
N GLN A 15 -15.35 -14.99 19.63
CA GLN A 15 -14.54 -15.83 18.76
C GLN A 15 -15.03 -15.82 17.32
N VAL A 16 -16.35 -15.87 17.12
CA VAL A 16 -16.96 -15.81 15.78
C VAL A 16 -16.65 -14.45 15.14
N GLU A 17 -16.83 -13.37 15.88
CA GLU A 17 -16.54 -12.02 15.39
C GLU A 17 -15.08 -11.87 14.95
N ARG A 18 -14.14 -12.37 15.75
CA ARG A 18 -12.71 -12.33 15.41
C ARG A 18 -12.41 -13.16 14.19
N ARG A 19 -13.03 -14.33 14.06
CA ARG A 19 -12.86 -15.21 12.91
C ARG A 19 -13.40 -14.56 11.63
N LEU A 20 -14.59 -13.95 11.70
CA LEU A 20 -15.19 -13.22 10.60
C LEU A 20 -14.31 -12.03 10.19
N ALA A 21 -13.84 -11.25 11.16
CA ALA A 21 -12.95 -10.14 10.91
C ALA A 21 -11.66 -10.61 10.21
N SER A 22 -11.09 -11.74 10.64
CA SER A 22 -9.90 -12.33 10.01
C SER A 22 -10.16 -12.76 8.57
N LEU A 23 -11.33 -13.34 8.28
CA LEU A 23 -11.70 -13.82 6.96
C LEU A 23 -12.11 -12.69 6.01
N THR A 24 -12.78 -11.67 6.54
CA THR A 24 -13.34 -10.57 5.75
C THR A 24 -12.56 -9.27 5.87
N GLN A 25 -11.52 -9.26 6.70
CA GLN A 25 -10.74 -8.06 6.95
C GLN A 25 -10.07 -7.58 5.67
N GLN A 26 -10.57 -6.47 5.16
CA GLN A 26 -9.96 -5.80 4.04
C GLN A 26 -8.69 -5.12 4.51
N ARG A 27 -7.67 -5.19 3.68
CA ARG A 27 -6.41 -4.52 3.94
C ARG A 27 -6.62 -3.02 3.87
N ARG A 28 -6.21 -2.33 4.91
CA ARG A 28 -6.35 -0.87 5.02
C ARG A 28 -5.12 -0.26 5.66
N LEU A 29 -4.84 0.97 5.30
CA LEU A 29 -3.88 1.76 6.05
C LEU A 29 -4.54 2.21 7.36
N THR A 30 -3.80 2.10 8.46
CA THR A 30 -4.27 2.65 9.73
C THR A 30 -4.19 4.17 9.69
N ALA A 31 -4.88 4.84 10.62
CA ALA A 31 -4.80 6.30 10.73
C ALA A 31 -3.36 6.78 10.94
N ASN A 32 -2.60 6.09 11.78
CA ASN A 32 -1.19 6.42 12.02
C ASN A 32 -0.33 6.22 10.78
N GLU A 33 -0.57 5.17 10.01
CA GLU A 33 0.14 4.92 8.75
C GLU A 33 -0.16 6.02 7.73
N LYS A 34 -1.43 6.40 7.58
CA LYS A 34 -1.81 7.49 6.69
C LYS A 34 -1.13 8.80 7.09
N ASP A 35 -1.17 9.14 8.37
CA ASP A 35 -0.55 10.37 8.89
C ASP A 35 0.96 10.36 8.64
N SER A 36 1.63 9.25 8.88
CA SER A 36 3.07 9.11 8.64
C SER A 36 3.42 9.26 7.17
N LEU A 37 2.62 8.67 6.29
CA LEU A 37 2.81 8.79 4.84
C LEU A 37 2.62 10.24 4.39
N VAL A 38 1.53 10.89 4.80
CA VAL A 38 1.25 12.28 4.42
C VAL A 38 2.37 13.19 4.91
N GLU A 39 2.80 13.03 6.15
CA GLU A 39 3.86 13.85 6.73
C GLU A 39 5.18 13.69 5.97
N ALA A 40 5.53 12.46 5.60
CA ALA A 40 6.77 12.18 4.86
C ALA A 40 6.73 12.70 3.43
N LEU A 41 5.57 12.72 2.78
CA LEU A 41 5.43 13.06 1.36
C LEU A 41 5.07 14.53 1.12
N ARG A 42 4.41 15.18 2.06
CA ARG A 42 3.96 16.57 1.92
C ARG A 42 5.06 17.56 1.53
N PRO A 43 6.30 17.46 2.05
CA PRO A 43 7.37 18.38 1.63
C PRO A 43 7.68 18.33 0.14
N TYR A 44 7.25 17.29 -0.55
CA TYR A 44 7.52 17.07 -1.97
C TYR A 44 6.26 17.17 -2.83
N ALA A 45 5.31 17.99 -2.42
CA ALA A 45 4.06 18.22 -3.17
C ALA A 45 4.36 18.54 -4.64
N GLY A 46 3.54 17.99 -5.54
CA GLY A 46 3.73 18.12 -6.98
C GLY A 46 4.45 16.96 -7.64
N GLN A 47 5.02 16.04 -6.86
CA GLN A 47 5.66 14.84 -7.40
C GLN A 47 4.64 13.96 -8.11
N LYS A 48 4.99 13.45 -9.29
CA LYS A 48 4.14 12.56 -10.09
C LYS A 48 4.47 11.10 -9.80
N VAL A 49 3.44 10.31 -9.61
CA VAL A 49 3.53 8.84 -9.51
C VAL A 49 2.34 8.22 -10.22
N THR A 50 2.45 6.94 -10.55
CA THR A 50 1.32 6.14 -11.01
C THR A 50 1.05 5.05 -9.97
N ILE A 51 -0.17 4.54 -9.97
CA ILE A 51 -0.56 3.44 -9.09
C ILE A 51 -1.01 2.27 -9.96
N ALA A 52 -0.48 1.08 -9.70
CA ALA A 52 -0.90 -0.14 -10.36
C ALA A 52 -1.28 -1.18 -9.32
N ALA A 53 -2.39 -1.87 -9.53
CA ALA A 53 -2.91 -2.88 -8.63
C ALA A 53 -3.29 -4.14 -9.40
N ILE A 54 -3.56 -5.23 -8.67
CA ILE A 54 -3.93 -6.52 -9.28
C ILE A 54 -5.37 -6.45 -9.77
N ALA A 55 -5.59 -6.78 -11.05
CA ALA A 55 -6.93 -6.82 -11.63
C ALA A 55 -7.76 -7.94 -10.98
N GLY A 56 -9.01 -7.63 -10.64
CA GLY A 56 -9.94 -8.60 -10.08
C GLY A 56 -9.83 -8.83 -8.58
N ASP A 57 -8.91 -8.18 -7.89
CA ASP A 57 -8.75 -8.30 -6.44
C ASP A 57 -9.55 -7.19 -5.75
N GLU A 58 -10.65 -7.55 -5.10
CA GLU A 58 -11.52 -6.59 -4.41
C GLU A 58 -10.84 -5.99 -3.17
N ASP A 59 -9.96 -6.73 -2.48
CA ASP A 59 -9.24 -6.23 -1.32
C ASP A 59 -8.31 -5.10 -1.71
N ASP A 60 -7.71 -5.15 -2.90
CA ASP A 60 -6.81 -4.12 -3.38
C ASP A 60 -7.51 -2.78 -3.58
N LYS A 61 -8.78 -2.78 -3.96
CA LYS A 61 -9.51 -1.54 -4.26
C LYS A 61 -9.58 -0.59 -3.07
N VAL A 62 -9.86 -1.11 -1.89
CA VAL A 62 -9.95 -0.29 -0.67
C VAL A 62 -8.57 0.21 -0.27
N TYR A 63 -7.58 -0.66 -0.35
CA TYR A 63 -6.20 -0.31 -0.03
C TYR A 63 -5.63 0.75 -1.00
N VAL A 64 -5.94 0.61 -2.28
CA VAL A 64 -5.60 1.60 -3.31
C VAL A 64 -6.24 2.95 -2.98
N THR A 65 -7.51 2.95 -2.58
CA THR A 65 -8.22 4.19 -2.19
C THR A 65 -7.52 4.89 -1.03
N ASP A 66 -7.04 4.12 -0.05
CA ASP A 66 -6.28 4.67 1.07
C ASP A 66 -5.00 5.38 0.59
N PHE A 67 -4.26 4.78 -0.35
CA PHE A 67 -3.08 5.40 -0.93
C PHE A 67 -3.41 6.64 -1.76
N VAL A 68 -4.50 6.62 -2.51
CA VAL A 68 -4.98 7.78 -3.26
C VAL A 68 -5.27 8.94 -2.31
N GLU A 69 -5.95 8.69 -1.20
CA GLU A 69 -6.21 9.71 -0.18
C GLU A 69 -4.93 10.31 0.38
N VAL A 70 -3.93 9.47 0.63
CA VAL A 70 -2.61 9.92 1.12
C VAL A 70 -1.94 10.82 0.09
N LEU A 71 -1.91 10.41 -1.17
CA LEU A 71 -1.28 11.20 -2.22
C LEU A 71 -1.98 12.54 -2.42
N GLU A 72 -3.30 12.55 -2.40
CA GLU A 72 -4.09 13.79 -2.48
C GLU A 72 -3.78 14.72 -1.31
N ALA A 73 -3.77 14.18 -0.09
CA ALA A 73 -3.48 14.97 1.11
C ALA A 73 -2.06 15.52 1.10
N ALA A 74 -1.11 14.79 0.52
CA ALA A 74 0.28 15.21 0.39
C ALA A 74 0.52 16.15 -0.80
N GLY A 75 -0.48 16.33 -1.66
CA GLY A 75 -0.36 17.18 -2.85
C GLY A 75 0.40 16.55 -4.01
N TRP A 76 0.53 15.23 -4.01
CA TRP A 76 1.17 14.50 -5.10
C TRP A 76 0.20 14.31 -6.27
N GLN A 77 0.76 14.21 -7.47
CA GLN A 77 -0.01 14.03 -8.69
C GLN A 77 0.00 12.56 -9.12
N TYR A 78 -1.19 12.01 -9.41
CA TYR A 78 -1.33 10.68 -9.97
C TYR A 78 -2.37 10.75 -11.10
N PRO A 79 -1.99 10.41 -12.35
CA PRO A 79 -2.94 10.54 -13.47
C PRO A 79 -4.02 9.47 -13.44
N ASN A 80 -3.67 8.23 -13.12
CA ASN A 80 -4.58 7.10 -13.16
C ASN A 80 -4.17 6.00 -12.19
N VAL A 81 -5.16 5.22 -11.75
CA VAL A 81 -4.94 3.92 -11.13
C VAL A 81 -5.15 2.87 -12.21
N THR A 82 -4.17 2.01 -12.42
CA THR A 82 -4.23 0.94 -13.43
C THR A 82 -4.38 -0.40 -12.73
N TYR A 83 -5.30 -1.24 -13.20
CA TYR A 83 -5.44 -2.60 -12.73
C TYR A 83 -4.89 -3.53 -13.79
N ARG A 84 -3.95 -4.41 -13.39
CA ARG A 84 -3.20 -5.24 -14.33
C ARG A 84 -3.15 -6.69 -13.88
N HIS A 85 -2.93 -7.57 -14.85
CA HIS A 85 -2.53 -8.96 -14.60
C HIS A 85 -1.02 -9.06 -14.81
N TRP A 86 -0.34 -9.68 -13.87
CA TRP A 86 1.11 -9.94 -13.97
C TRP A 86 1.35 -11.44 -14.04
N ASP A 87 2.42 -11.86 -14.69
CA ASP A 87 2.86 -13.25 -14.68
C ASP A 87 3.16 -13.70 -13.25
N ARG A 88 3.70 -12.79 -12.47
CA ARG A 88 3.94 -12.99 -11.05
C ARG A 88 3.43 -11.76 -10.30
N ASP A 89 2.40 -11.96 -9.49
CA ASP A 89 1.78 -10.87 -8.73
C ASP A 89 2.76 -10.25 -7.73
N PRO A 90 2.80 -8.90 -7.65
CA PRO A 90 3.55 -8.23 -6.59
C PRO A 90 2.99 -8.60 -5.22
N VAL A 91 3.80 -8.49 -4.18
CA VAL A 91 3.42 -8.74 -2.79
C VAL A 91 3.72 -7.49 -1.97
N GLY A 92 2.76 -7.05 -1.18
CA GLY A 92 2.89 -5.80 -0.43
C GLY A 92 2.93 -4.60 -1.36
N VAL A 93 3.57 -3.54 -0.91
CA VAL A 93 3.76 -2.32 -1.70
C VAL A 93 5.15 -2.36 -2.33
N GLU A 94 5.20 -2.28 -3.65
CA GLU A 94 6.46 -2.27 -4.40
C GLU A 94 6.57 -0.96 -5.16
N ILE A 95 7.77 -0.41 -5.25
CA ILE A 95 8.04 0.84 -5.96
C ILE A 95 8.88 0.53 -7.19
N THR A 96 8.38 0.89 -8.38
CA THR A 96 9.11 0.73 -9.63
C THR A 96 9.61 2.08 -10.10
N LEU A 97 10.92 2.15 -10.35
CA LEU A 97 11.61 3.37 -10.78
C LEU A 97 11.90 3.35 -12.27
N ASN A 98 12.19 4.53 -12.84
CA ASN A 98 12.80 4.61 -14.14
C ASN A 98 14.12 3.83 -14.12
N GLU A 99 14.34 2.98 -15.14
CA GLU A 99 15.50 2.09 -15.19
C GLU A 99 16.83 2.87 -15.20
N ALA A 100 16.93 3.92 -16.00
CA ALA A 100 18.15 4.72 -16.08
C ALA A 100 18.43 5.45 -14.78
N ASP A 101 17.41 6.00 -14.13
CA ASP A 101 17.55 6.67 -12.82
C ASP A 101 18.00 5.68 -11.74
N GLY A 102 17.40 4.50 -11.72
CA GLY A 102 17.73 3.46 -10.75
C GLY A 102 19.17 2.97 -10.91
N ARG A 103 19.60 2.68 -12.13
CA ARG A 103 20.97 2.21 -12.42
C ARG A 103 22.04 3.25 -12.10
N ALA A 104 21.73 4.52 -12.36
CA ALA A 104 22.65 5.62 -12.09
C ALA A 104 22.64 6.09 -10.64
N GLY A 105 21.80 5.51 -9.78
CA GLY A 105 21.65 5.94 -8.41
C GLY A 105 21.04 7.33 -8.26
N ARG A 106 20.37 7.83 -9.32
CA ARG A 106 19.74 9.17 -9.34
C ARG A 106 18.28 9.08 -8.94
N VAL A 107 18.01 8.56 -7.73
CA VAL A 107 16.67 8.50 -7.21
C VAL A 107 16.27 9.89 -6.73
N ASN A 108 15.14 10.39 -7.23
CA ASN A 108 14.57 11.67 -6.80
C ASN A 108 14.35 11.64 -5.28
N VAL A 109 14.62 12.74 -4.60
CA VAL A 109 14.46 12.87 -3.14
C VAL A 109 13.03 12.53 -2.71
N ALA A 110 12.03 12.96 -3.47
CA ALA A 110 10.62 12.66 -3.18
C ALA A 110 10.36 11.16 -3.23
N ILE A 111 10.85 10.48 -4.26
CA ILE A 111 10.69 9.04 -4.41
C ILE A 111 11.47 8.29 -3.33
N GLY A 112 12.65 8.79 -2.98
CA GLY A 112 13.42 8.26 -1.85
C GLY A 112 12.66 8.33 -0.54
N ALA A 113 11.97 9.44 -0.28
CA ALA A 113 11.12 9.60 0.89
C ALA A 113 9.96 8.60 0.90
N LEU A 114 9.33 8.36 -0.25
CA LEU A 114 8.28 7.37 -0.40
C LEU A 114 8.81 5.96 -0.05
N ILE A 115 9.94 5.58 -0.63
CA ILE A 115 10.56 4.27 -0.37
C ILE A 115 10.86 4.11 1.13
N ASN A 116 11.45 5.12 1.73
CA ASN A 116 11.84 5.07 3.14
C ASN A 116 10.62 4.92 4.06
N VAL A 117 9.55 5.66 3.83
CA VAL A 117 8.36 5.59 4.68
C VAL A 117 7.62 4.26 4.50
N VAL A 118 7.55 3.74 3.29
CA VAL A 118 6.94 2.43 3.00
C VAL A 118 7.71 1.32 3.74
N ARG A 119 9.04 1.38 3.72
CA ARG A 119 9.88 0.42 4.46
C ARG A 119 9.72 0.56 5.98
N LYS A 120 9.75 1.79 6.46
CA LYS A 120 9.62 2.08 7.89
C LYS A 120 8.31 1.56 8.46
N LEU A 121 7.23 1.67 7.71
CA LEU A 121 5.91 1.21 8.12
C LEU A 121 5.71 -0.30 7.89
N GLY A 122 6.66 -0.99 7.29
CA GLY A 122 6.55 -2.42 7.04
C GLY A 122 5.49 -2.79 6.01
N LEU A 123 5.23 -1.92 5.04
CA LEU A 123 4.24 -2.16 3.99
C LEU A 123 4.78 -2.99 2.84
N THR A 124 6.04 -3.34 2.86
CA THR A 124 6.73 -4.10 1.83
C THR A 124 7.29 -5.41 2.40
N ASP A 125 7.51 -6.40 1.54
CA ASP A 125 8.07 -7.69 1.93
C ASP A 125 9.61 -7.75 1.91
N GLY A 126 10.29 -6.62 1.77
CA GLY A 126 11.74 -6.54 1.75
C GLY A 126 12.35 -6.18 0.41
N ASN A 127 11.74 -6.61 -0.71
CA ASN A 127 12.14 -6.20 -2.05
C ASN A 127 11.23 -5.07 -2.50
N THR A 128 11.61 -3.85 -2.16
CA THR A 128 10.77 -2.69 -2.37
C THR A 128 10.98 -2.04 -3.73
N ILE A 129 12.19 -2.13 -4.27
CA ILE A 129 12.59 -1.34 -5.43
C ILE A 129 12.77 -2.20 -6.67
N TYR A 130 12.08 -1.82 -7.74
CA TYR A 130 12.21 -2.42 -9.07
C TYR A 130 12.52 -1.33 -10.08
N MET A 131 13.03 -1.71 -11.24
CA MET A 131 13.37 -0.77 -12.31
C MET A 131 12.70 -1.18 -13.61
N ASN A 132 12.15 -0.21 -14.33
CA ASN A 132 11.48 -0.46 -15.61
C ASN A 132 11.67 0.73 -16.53
N GLY A 133 12.03 0.46 -17.78
CA GLY A 133 12.24 1.50 -18.80
C GLY A 133 10.96 2.23 -19.21
N GLU A 134 9.79 1.67 -18.94
CA GLU A 134 8.51 2.30 -19.23
C GLU A 134 8.15 3.42 -18.24
N ILE A 135 8.79 3.46 -17.08
CA ILE A 135 8.53 4.49 -16.08
C ILE A 135 9.27 5.77 -16.51
N PRO A 136 8.57 6.92 -16.60
CA PRO A 136 9.22 8.18 -16.95
C PRO A 136 10.31 8.58 -15.97
N ALA A 137 11.33 9.26 -16.44
CA ALA A 137 12.41 9.77 -15.59
C ALA A 137 11.86 10.69 -14.51
N GLY A 138 12.36 10.56 -13.29
CA GLY A 138 11.92 11.36 -12.15
C GLY A 138 10.58 10.94 -11.54
N GLU A 139 9.94 9.89 -12.10
CA GLU A 139 8.67 9.38 -11.60
C GLU A 139 8.83 7.97 -11.06
N ALA A 140 7.78 7.45 -10.44
CA ALA A 140 7.73 6.09 -9.96
C ALA A 140 6.32 5.52 -10.11
N GLN A 141 6.23 4.19 -10.09
CA GLN A 141 4.96 3.48 -10.04
C GLN A 141 4.85 2.79 -8.68
N ILE A 142 3.75 3.03 -8.00
CA ILE A 142 3.42 2.34 -6.75
C ILE A 142 2.61 1.11 -7.13
N LYS A 143 3.15 -0.09 -6.88
CA LYS A 143 2.44 -1.34 -7.13
C LYS A 143 1.81 -1.83 -5.83
N ILE A 144 0.50 -2.01 -5.84
CA ILE A 144 -0.24 -2.56 -4.72
C ILE A 144 -0.45 -4.04 -5.02
N GLY A 145 0.31 -4.88 -4.34
CA GLY A 145 0.30 -6.32 -4.54
C GLY A 145 -0.58 -7.06 -3.55
N LYS A 146 -0.38 -8.38 -3.48
CA LYS A 146 -1.10 -9.23 -2.54
C LYS A 146 -0.78 -8.86 -1.11
N LYS A 147 -1.72 -9.15 -0.20
CA LYS A 147 -1.54 -8.96 1.23
C LYS A 147 -0.28 -9.69 1.72
N LEU A 148 0.53 -8.98 2.51
CA LEU A 148 1.67 -9.61 3.18
C LEU A 148 1.19 -10.68 4.14
N GLN A 149 1.81 -11.85 4.09
CA GLN A 149 1.59 -12.89 5.07
C GLN A 149 2.55 -12.65 6.23
N ARG A 150 1.98 -12.43 7.38
CA ARG A 150 2.71 -12.21 8.61
C ARG A 150 2.41 -13.33 9.62
#